data_bf8a8af2186aa8a6ab2bdf4743d2f69e
#
_entry.id   bf8a8af2186aa8a6ab2bdf4743d2f69e
#
_cell.length_a   1.000
_cell.length_b   1.000
_cell.length_c   1.000
_cell.angle_alpha   90.00
_cell.angle_beta   90.00
_cell.angle_gamma   90.00
#
_symmetry.space_group_name_H-M   'P 1'
#
loop_
_entity.id
_entity.type
_entity.pdbx_description
1 polymer ?
#
loop_
_entity_poly.entity_id
_entity_poly.type
_entity_poly.pdbx_seq_one_letter_code
_entity_poly.pdbx_strand_id
1 'polypeptide(L)'
;CHYRFVSKLSPIHHTEKKHFMTNYFSDNRNKPSSILLKNGNVADAESSTVTKADVGITDGVITFVGAADRATADVMIDCAGKMVVPGFVDSHMHIESSMVLPATFGKAVLPWGTTTVIADPHELVNVGGDDALRLFLDETDKAQISVFTVVPSCVPATSFETNGAGHFTAEQMKPFLSDERIVGLGEVMSFGDVVAGEPEMMAKLSLFDGRPIDGHTAGMDEAMLDAYVEYGISNDHECYDDEGVLARYHKGMNIYIREGSAARNADASLHCVKE
;
A
#
# COMPACT_ATOMS: atom_id res chain seq x y z
N CYS A 1 -15.51 0.35 -3.73
CA CYS A 1 -14.35 -0.47 -4.15
C CYS A 1 -13.99 -1.39 -3.01
N HIS A 2 -13.99 -2.71 -3.23
CA HIS A 2 -13.58 -3.70 -2.24
C HIS A 2 -12.21 -4.20 -2.68
N TYR A 3 -11.15 -3.82 -1.94
CA TYR A 3 -9.85 -4.45 -2.11
C TYR A 3 -9.78 -5.70 -1.24
N ARG A 4 -9.59 -6.86 -1.84
CA ARG A 4 -9.27 -8.09 -1.13
C ARG A 4 -7.74 -8.25 -1.14
N PHE A 5 -7.11 -8.02 -0.01
CA PHE A 5 -5.75 -8.49 0.21
C PHE A 5 -5.78 -10.02 0.39
N VAL A 6 -5.22 -10.74 -0.57
CA VAL A 6 -4.87 -12.15 -0.38
C VAL A 6 -3.36 -12.21 -0.16
N SER A 7 -2.91 -11.96 1.06
CA SER A 7 -1.52 -12.23 1.43
C SER A 7 -1.39 -13.68 1.88
N LYS A 8 -0.53 -14.46 1.24
CA LYS A 8 0.06 -15.65 1.85
C LYS A 8 1.06 -15.22 2.91
N LEU A 9 0.58 -14.73 4.04
CA LEU A 9 1.39 -14.74 5.25
C LEU A 9 1.40 -16.17 5.78
N SER A 10 2.60 -16.71 6.02
CA SER A 10 2.78 -18.01 6.68
C SER A 10 1.97 -18.04 7.98
N PRO A 11 1.44 -19.21 8.40
CA PRO A 11 0.54 -19.30 9.55
C PRO A 11 1.31 -19.03 10.84
N ILE A 12 1.35 -17.80 11.28
CA ILE A 12 1.60 -17.46 12.68
C ILE A 12 0.31 -17.83 13.40
N HIS A 13 0.42 -18.74 14.36
CA HIS A 13 -0.65 -19.33 15.14
C HIS A 13 -1.85 -18.41 15.37
N HIS A 14 -2.90 -18.62 14.56
CA HIS A 14 -4.15 -17.85 14.56
C HIS A 14 -4.93 -17.93 15.90
N THR A 15 -4.69 -18.93 16.71
CA THR A 15 -5.38 -19.15 17.99
C THR A 15 -4.94 -18.20 19.10
N GLU A 16 -3.67 -17.86 19.20
CA GLU A 16 -3.16 -16.96 20.25
C GLU A 16 -3.51 -15.49 19.99
N LYS A 17 -3.47 -15.05 18.73
CA LYS A 17 -3.89 -13.68 18.36
C LYS A 17 -5.37 -13.42 18.61
N LYS A 18 -6.25 -14.37 18.27
CA LYS A 18 -7.70 -14.26 18.55
C LYS A 18 -8.00 -14.10 20.03
N HIS A 19 -7.30 -14.85 20.89
CA HIS A 19 -7.53 -14.79 22.34
C HIS A 19 -7.02 -13.48 22.95
N PHE A 20 -5.88 -12.98 22.49
CA PHE A 20 -5.30 -11.70 22.93
C PHE A 20 -6.21 -10.52 22.55
N MET A 21 -6.63 -10.44 21.29
CA MET A 21 -7.50 -9.37 20.80
C MET A 21 -8.86 -9.37 21.51
N THR A 22 -9.49 -10.54 21.68
CA THR A 22 -10.78 -10.65 22.33
C THR A 22 -10.72 -10.20 23.81
N ASN A 23 -9.68 -10.56 24.54
CA ASN A 23 -9.53 -10.16 25.94
C ASN A 23 -9.16 -8.69 26.07
N TYR A 24 -8.21 -8.18 25.26
CA TYR A 24 -7.80 -6.79 25.28
C TYR A 24 -8.99 -5.84 25.05
N PHE A 25 -9.82 -6.12 24.04
CA PHE A 25 -10.97 -5.28 23.73
C PHE A 25 -12.11 -5.42 24.75
N SER A 26 -12.29 -6.58 25.38
CA SER A 26 -13.33 -6.76 26.40
C SER A 26 -13.07 -5.96 27.66
N ASP A 27 -11.83 -5.85 28.10
CA ASP A 27 -11.45 -5.20 29.36
C ASP A 27 -11.52 -3.67 29.32
N ASN A 28 -11.48 -3.08 28.13
CA ASN A 28 -11.47 -1.63 27.95
C ASN A 28 -12.85 -1.00 27.67
N ARG A 29 -13.91 -1.80 27.49
CA ARG A 29 -15.25 -1.32 27.09
C ARG A 29 -15.86 -0.22 27.97
N ASN A 30 -15.51 -0.18 29.23
CA ASN A 30 -16.06 0.79 30.19
C ASN A 30 -15.04 1.81 30.66
N LYS A 31 -13.84 1.85 30.06
CA LYS A 31 -12.85 2.88 30.32
C LYS A 31 -13.16 4.13 29.45
N PRO A 32 -12.84 5.34 29.92
CA PRO A 32 -12.97 6.54 29.12
C PRO A 32 -12.16 6.42 27.83
N SER A 33 -12.70 6.91 26.73
CA SER A 33 -12.06 6.99 25.43
C SER A 33 -11.86 8.44 25.01
N SER A 34 -10.89 8.73 24.16
CA SER A 34 -10.79 10.06 23.56
C SER A 34 -11.92 10.27 22.54
N ILE A 35 -12.22 9.22 21.77
CA ILE A 35 -13.31 9.21 20.79
C ILE A 35 -14.13 7.95 20.97
N LEU A 36 -15.46 8.08 20.91
CA LEU A 36 -16.38 6.95 20.91
C LEU A 36 -17.33 7.05 19.72
N LEU A 37 -17.22 6.08 18.81
CA LEU A 37 -18.16 5.88 17.71
C LEU A 37 -19.31 5.02 18.21
N LYS A 38 -20.55 5.54 18.21
CA LYS A 38 -21.73 4.86 18.73
C LYS A 38 -22.63 4.33 17.61
N ASN A 39 -23.24 3.16 17.86
CA ASN A 39 -24.32 2.62 17.04
C ASN A 39 -23.92 2.29 15.58
N GLY A 40 -22.63 2.14 15.27
CA GLY A 40 -22.17 1.89 13.89
C GLY A 40 -22.40 0.47 13.41
N ASN A 41 -22.49 0.29 12.10
CA ASN A 41 -22.36 -1.01 11.46
C ASN A 41 -20.87 -1.26 11.20
N VAL A 42 -20.19 -1.92 12.13
CA VAL A 42 -18.72 -2.10 12.09
C VAL A 42 -18.38 -3.28 11.19
N ALA A 43 -17.57 -3.04 10.17
CA ALA A 43 -17.06 -4.09 9.30
C ALA A 43 -15.75 -4.65 9.86
N ASP A 44 -15.70 -5.96 9.97
CA ASP A 44 -14.50 -6.73 10.24
C ASP A 44 -13.98 -7.31 8.92
N ALA A 45 -12.85 -6.81 8.46
CA ALA A 45 -12.25 -7.23 7.19
C ALA A 45 -11.68 -8.66 7.26
N GLU A 46 -11.25 -9.11 8.44
CA GLU A 46 -10.69 -10.45 8.62
C GLU A 46 -11.79 -11.54 8.55
N SER A 47 -12.90 -11.33 9.26
CA SER A 47 -14.02 -12.27 9.23
C SER A 47 -15.02 -12.04 8.10
N SER A 48 -14.87 -10.95 7.35
CA SER A 48 -15.83 -10.49 6.32
C SER A 48 -17.26 -10.33 6.86
N THR A 49 -17.39 -9.93 8.13
CA THR A 49 -18.69 -9.73 8.79
C THR A 49 -18.95 -8.27 9.08
N VAL A 50 -20.23 -7.92 9.23
CA VAL A 50 -20.67 -6.60 9.68
C VAL A 50 -21.52 -6.78 10.92
N THR A 51 -21.15 -6.12 12.02
CA THR A 51 -21.86 -6.18 13.28
C THR A 51 -22.23 -4.80 13.79
N LYS A 52 -23.37 -4.65 14.44
CA LYS A 52 -23.74 -3.41 15.10
C LYS A 52 -22.92 -3.30 16.39
N ALA A 53 -22.06 -2.30 16.48
CA ALA A 53 -21.18 -2.13 17.62
C ALA A 53 -20.78 -0.65 17.81
N ASP A 54 -20.21 -0.39 18.99
CA ASP A 54 -19.51 0.85 19.31
C ASP A 54 -18.00 0.62 19.16
N VAL A 55 -17.25 1.69 18.86
CA VAL A 55 -15.79 1.65 18.76
C VAL A 55 -15.19 2.73 19.64
N GLY A 56 -14.37 2.33 20.61
CA GLY A 56 -13.63 3.24 21.46
C GLY A 56 -12.21 3.43 20.95
N ILE A 57 -11.74 4.68 20.95
CA ILE A 57 -10.41 5.07 20.49
C ILE A 57 -9.76 5.94 21.57
N THR A 58 -8.52 5.63 21.94
CA THR A 58 -7.72 6.43 22.87
C THR A 58 -6.31 6.54 22.32
N ASP A 59 -5.79 7.75 22.26
CA ASP A 59 -4.44 8.05 21.76
C ASP A 59 -4.16 7.43 20.37
N GLY A 60 -5.15 7.51 19.47
CA GLY A 60 -5.05 6.97 18.12
C GLY A 60 -5.18 5.45 17.99
N VAL A 61 -5.41 4.74 19.10
CA VAL A 61 -5.53 3.27 19.13
C VAL A 61 -6.97 2.87 19.40
N ILE A 62 -7.50 1.91 18.62
CA ILE A 62 -8.79 1.26 18.90
C ILE A 62 -8.64 0.43 20.18
N THR A 63 -9.37 0.81 21.22
CA THR A 63 -9.30 0.17 22.53
C THR A 63 -10.35 -0.88 22.75
N PHE A 64 -11.49 -0.79 22.07
CA PHE A 64 -12.52 -1.84 22.04
C PHE A 64 -13.42 -1.73 20.82
N VAL A 65 -14.05 -2.83 20.46
CA VAL A 65 -15.16 -2.93 19.52
C VAL A 65 -16.24 -3.80 20.18
N GLY A 66 -17.48 -3.29 20.32
CA GLY A 66 -18.58 -4.02 20.94
C GLY A 66 -19.59 -3.09 21.61
N ALA A 67 -20.55 -3.65 22.35
CA ALA A 67 -21.52 -2.83 23.11
C ALA A 67 -20.83 -2.10 24.26
N ALA A 68 -21.10 -0.81 24.40
CA ALA A 68 -20.50 0.04 25.41
C ALA A 68 -21.55 0.98 26.07
N ASP A 69 -22.50 0.39 26.80
CA ASP A 69 -23.64 1.12 27.36
C ASP A 69 -23.25 2.22 28.37
N ARG A 70 -22.09 2.09 29.01
CA ARG A 70 -21.58 3.00 30.04
C ARG A 70 -20.29 3.72 29.67
N ALA A 71 -19.84 3.57 28.42
CA ALA A 71 -18.61 4.23 27.99
C ALA A 71 -18.80 5.74 27.90
N THR A 72 -17.78 6.48 28.34
CA THR A 72 -17.66 7.93 28.21
C THR A 72 -16.52 8.29 27.25
N ALA A 73 -16.60 9.42 26.61
CA ALA A 73 -15.54 9.91 25.73
C ALA A 73 -15.53 11.43 25.70
N ASP A 74 -14.40 12.01 25.36
CA ASP A 74 -14.28 13.45 25.12
C ASP A 74 -15.08 13.86 23.88
N VAL A 75 -15.06 13.00 22.86
CA VAL A 75 -15.86 13.18 21.64
C VAL A 75 -16.71 11.95 21.39
N MET A 76 -18.00 12.13 21.23
CA MET A 76 -18.95 11.06 20.86
C MET A 76 -19.53 11.36 19.47
N ILE A 77 -19.45 10.35 18.59
CA ILE A 77 -19.97 10.43 17.23
C ILE A 77 -21.05 9.37 17.06
N ASP A 78 -22.28 9.78 16.78
CA ASP A 78 -23.35 8.82 16.45
C ASP A 78 -23.22 8.35 15.00
N CYS A 79 -22.96 7.08 14.85
CA CYS A 79 -22.81 6.35 13.58
C CYS A 79 -24.04 5.54 13.22
N ALA A 80 -25.21 5.81 13.82
CA ALA A 80 -26.44 5.09 13.50
C ALA A 80 -26.75 5.13 12.00
N GLY A 81 -26.94 3.93 11.41
CA GLY A 81 -27.16 3.76 9.98
C GLY A 81 -25.91 3.92 9.08
N LYS A 82 -24.73 4.19 9.66
CA LYS A 82 -23.48 4.32 8.90
C LYS A 82 -22.64 3.06 9.04
N MET A 83 -21.80 2.83 8.03
CA MET A 83 -20.72 1.84 8.11
C MET A 83 -19.52 2.47 8.80
N VAL A 84 -18.93 1.72 9.74
CA VAL A 84 -17.60 2.01 10.32
C VAL A 84 -16.66 0.97 9.77
N VAL A 85 -15.70 1.40 9.01
CA VAL A 85 -14.75 0.54 8.29
C VAL A 85 -13.32 1.01 8.56
N PRO A 86 -12.31 0.14 8.41
CA PRO A 86 -10.91 0.59 8.34
C PRO A 86 -10.75 1.64 7.23
N GLY A 87 -9.85 2.60 7.44
CA GLY A 87 -9.49 3.53 6.38
C GLY A 87 -8.94 2.81 5.16
N PHE A 88 -9.19 3.36 3.97
CA PHE A 88 -8.70 2.76 2.74
C PHE A 88 -7.19 2.92 2.62
N VAL A 89 -6.55 1.89 2.07
CA VAL A 89 -5.13 1.88 1.73
C VAL A 89 -5.01 1.86 0.21
N ASP A 90 -4.36 2.86 -0.37
CA ASP A 90 -3.93 2.83 -1.76
C ASP A 90 -2.53 2.22 -1.79
N SER A 91 -2.41 1.05 -2.41
CA SER A 91 -1.19 0.24 -2.33
C SER A 91 -0.14 0.57 -3.37
N HIS A 92 -0.46 1.42 -4.35
CA HIS A 92 0.49 1.89 -5.34
C HIS A 92 0.02 3.17 -5.99
N MET A 93 0.81 4.23 -5.90
CA MET A 93 0.51 5.49 -6.57
C MET A 93 1.73 6.41 -6.70
N HIS A 94 1.61 7.42 -7.56
CA HIS A 94 2.58 8.49 -7.77
C HIS A 94 1.95 9.83 -7.34
N ILE A 95 2.26 10.30 -6.13
CA ILE A 95 1.69 11.55 -5.60
C ILE A 95 2.07 12.73 -6.49
N GLU A 96 3.32 12.77 -6.95
CA GLU A 96 3.86 13.83 -7.81
C GLU A 96 3.14 13.95 -9.15
N SER A 97 2.59 12.87 -9.71
CA SER A 97 1.74 12.90 -10.92
C SER A 97 0.48 13.75 -10.74
N SER A 98 0.02 13.94 -9.51
CA SER A 98 -1.09 14.84 -9.19
C SER A 98 -0.68 16.32 -9.05
N MET A 99 0.61 16.63 -9.29
CA MET A 99 1.22 17.97 -9.21
C MET A 99 1.11 18.64 -7.83
N VAL A 100 1.03 17.83 -6.77
CA VAL A 100 1.01 18.30 -5.38
C VAL A 100 1.99 17.48 -4.53
N LEU A 101 2.36 18.03 -3.38
CA LEU A 101 3.17 17.34 -2.38
C LEU A 101 2.29 16.51 -1.43
N PRO A 102 2.85 15.54 -0.69
CA PRO A 102 2.13 14.66 0.22
C PRO A 102 1.15 15.35 1.18
N ALA A 103 1.53 16.50 1.75
CA ALA A 103 0.67 17.26 2.65
C ALA A 103 -0.64 17.78 1.99
N THR A 104 -0.56 18.19 0.74
CA THR A 104 -1.74 18.65 -0.03
C THR A 104 -2.55 17.47 -0.54
N PHE A 105 -1.86 16.43 -1.00
CA PHE A 105 -2.48 15.18 -1.44
C PHE A 105 -3.33 14.56 -0.32
N GLY A 106 -2.77 14.43 0.89
CA GLY A 106 -3.49 13.89 2.03
C GLY A 106 -4.79 14.63 2.34
N LYS A 107 -4.79 15.97 2.26
CA LYS A 107 -6.01 16.77 2.43
C LYS A 107 -7.07 16.51 1.36
N ALA A 108 -6.65 16.19 0.14
CA ALA A 108 -7.56 15.91 -0.97
C ALA A 108 -8.22 14.53 -0.85
N VAL A 109 -7.49 13.49 -0.42
CA VAL A 109 -7.98 12.11 -0.42
C VAL A 109 -8.63 11.68 0.90
N LEU A 110 -8.21 12.26 2.04
CA LEU A 110 -8.75 11.92 3.36
C LEU A 110 -10.29 12.04 3.47
N PRO A 111 -10.95 13.07 2.91
CA PRO A 111 -12.42 13.15 2.94
C PRO A 111 -13.13 12.01 2.20
N TRP A 112 -12.42 11.29 1.33
CA TRP A 112 -12.94 10.15 0.57
C TRP A 112 -12.65 8.80 1.23
N GLY A 113 -11.95 8.83 2.39
CA GLY A 113 -11.70 7.66 3.22
C GLY A 113 -10.33 7.00 3.03
N THR A 114 -9.48 7.53 2.16
CA THR A 114 -8.09 7.06 2.04
C THR A 114 -7.27 7.62 3.18
N THR A 115 -6.77 6.74 4.04
CA THR A 115 -5.98 7.08 5.24
C THR A 115 -4.53 6.69 5.14
N THR A 116 -4.20 5.85 4.17
CA THR A 116 -2.83 5.34 3.95
C THR A 116 -2.58 5.20 2.46
N VAL A 117 -1.38 5.56 2.04
CA VAL A 117 -0.91 5.33 0.67
C VAL A 117 0.51 4.77 0.68
N ILE A 118 0.84 3.96 -0.34
CA ILE A 118 2.19 3.54 -0.65
C ILE A 118 2.58 4.25 -1.95
N ALA A 119 3.52 5.18 -1.85
CA ALA A 119 3.91 6.04 -2.97
C ALA A 119 5.25 5.61 -3.57
N ASP A 120 5.31 5.58 -4.90
CA ASP A 120 6.55 5.47 -5.66
C ASP A 120 6.88 6.84 -6.30
N PRO A 121 7.77 7.65 -5.71
CA PRO A 121 8.08 8.98 -6.21
C PRO A 121 9.13 8.99 -7.33
N HIS A 122 9.10 8.02 -8.25
CA HIS A 122 10.12 7.85 -9.26
C HIS A 122 10.21 9.03 -10.23
N GLU A 123 9.09 9.67 -10.55
CA GLU A 123 9.06 10.85 -11.44
C GLU A 123 9.81 12.02 -10.79
N LEU A 124 9.58 12.24 -9.49
CA LEU A 124 10.27 13.28 -8.74
C LEU A 124 11.77 12.97 -8.60
N VAL A 125 12.10 11.71 -8.29
CA VAL A 125 13.49 11.25 -8.16
C VAL A 125 14.21 11.26 -9.51
N ASN A 126 13.50 11.02 -10.61
CA ASN A 126 14.06 11.13 -11.96
C ASN A 126 14.51 12.56 -12.31
N VAL A 127 13.96 13.56 -11.65
CA VAL A 127 14.35 14.98 -11.82
C VAL A 127 15.48 15.37 -10.86
N GLY A 128 15.38 15.02 -9.58
CA GLY A 128 16.21 15.57 -8.51
C GLY A 128 17.04 14.55 -7.72
N GLY A 129 17.03 13.27 -8.10
CA GLY A 129 17.85 12.24 -7.46
C GLY A 129 17.49 11.99 -5.99
N ASP A 130 18.50 11.65 -5.21
CA ASP A 130 18.34 11.36 -3.79
C ASP A 130 17.89 12.58 -2.96
N ASP A 131 18.23 13.79 -3.36
CA ASP A 131 17.74 15.01 -2.72
C ASP A 131 16.22 15.16 -2.88
N ALA A 132 15.68 14.77 -4.03
CA ALA A 132 14.24 14.77 -4.25
C ALA A 132 13.52 13.71 -3.43
N LEU A 133 14.11 12.53 -3.23
CA LEU A 133 13.55 11.51 -2.35
C LEU A 133 13.56 11.97 -0.89
N ARG A 134 14.63 12.64 -0.43
CA ARG A 134 14.68 13.25 0.92
C ARG A 134 13.58 14.29 1.09
N LEU A 135 13.45 15.21 0.13
CA LEU A 135 12.39 16.21 0.13
C LEU A 135 10.99 15.56 0.20
N PHE A 136 10.77 14.51 -0.59
CA PHE A 136 9.50 13.79 -0.58
C PHE A 136 9.20 13.20 0.80
N LEU A 137 10.18 12.52 1.40
CA LEU A 137 10.05 11.95 2.74
C LEU A 137 9.78 13.03 3.81
N ASP A 138 10.46 14.17 3.76
CA ASP A 138 10.22 15.29 4.69
C ASP A 138 8.79 15.86 4.54
N GLU A 139 8.23 15.82 3.34
CA GLU A 139 6.86 16.25 3.07
C GLU A 139 5.80 15.24 3.54
N THR A 140 6.15 13.94 3.63
CA THR A 140 5.20 12.93 4.15
C THR A 140 4.86 13.18 5.62
N ASP A 141 5.79 13.70 6.43
CA ASP A 141 5.55 14.03 7.85
C ASP A 141 4.51 15.14 8.05
N LYS A 142 4.23 15.91 7.01
CA LYS A 142 3.22 16.98 7.03
C LYS A 142 1.84 16.51 6.54
N ALA A 143 1.74 15.28 6.04
CA ALA A 143 0.50 14.71 5.55
C ALA A 143 -0.44 14.35 6.71
N GLN A 144 -1.76 14.48 6.48
CA GLN A 144 -2.79 14.07 7.44
C GLN A 144 -3.19 12.58 7.29
N ILE A 145 -2.48 11.86 6.41
CA ILE A 145 -2.61 10.43 6.17
C ILE A 145 -1.24 9.78 6.38
N SER A 146 -1.21 8.47 6.54
CA SER A 146 0.06 7.73 6.54
C SER A 146 0.56 7.59 5.10
N VAL A 147 1.78 8.06 4.84
CA VAL A 147 2.42 7.91 3.52
C VAL A 147 3.65 7.02 3.71
N PHE A 148 3.55 5.79 3.25
CA PHE A 148 4.69 4.91 3.07
C PHE A 148 5.27 5.09 1.68
N THR A 149 6.53 4.76 1.50
CA THR A 149 7.25 5.03 0.26
C THR A 149 8.04 3.81 -0.15
N VAL A 150 8.05 3.51 -1.42
CA VAL A 150 9.00 2.59 -2.02
C VAL A 150 10.17 3.36 -2.63
N VAL A 151 11.37 2.81 -2.60
CA VAL A 151 12.54 3.45 -3.21
C VAL A 151 12.50 3.22 -4.71
N PRO A 152 12.49 4.26 -5.57
CA PRO A 152 12.43 4.09 -7.01
C PRO A 152 13.55 3.21 -7.57
N SER A 153 13.20 2.15 -8.28
CA SER A 153 14.15 1.19 -8.83
C SER A 153 14.80 1.67 -10.13
N CYS A 154 14.02 2.34 -10.98
CA CYS A 154 14.34 2.65 -12.35
C CYS A 154 14.42 4.16 -12.56
N VAL A 155 15.58 4.74 -12.25
CA VAL A 155 15.92 6.14 -12.50
C VAL A 155 17.27 6.20 -13.20
N PRO A 156 17.28 6.45 -14.52
CA PRO A 156 16.13 6.52 -15.43
C PRO A 156 15.50 5.13 -15.68
N ALA A 157 14.27 5.12 -16.24
CA ALA A 157 13.58 3.88 -16.58
C ALA A 157 14.23 3.15 -17.76
N THR A 158 14.85 3.87 -18.66
CA THR A 158 15.57 3.32 -19.82
C THR A 158 16.86 4.09 -20.09
N SER A 159 17.79 3.45 -20.79
CA SER A 159 19.06 4.09 -21.23
C SER A 159 18.87 5.20 -22.27
N PHE A 160 17.66 5.33 -22.83
CA PHE A 160 17.33 6.36 -23.84
C PHE A 160 16.73 7.61 -23.20
N GLU A 161 16.35 7.53 -21.95
CA GLU A 161 15.71 8.63 -21.24
C GLU A 161 16.73 9.70 -20.84
N THR A 162 16.37 10.96 -21.06
CA THR A 162 17.11 12.11 -20.56
C THR A 162 16.44 12.60 -19.29
N ASN A 163 17.17 12.59 -18.18
CA ASN A 163 16.66 13.01 -16.88
C ASN A 163 17.59 14.02 -16.20
N GLY A 164 17.12 14.61 -15.10
CA GLY A 164 17.90 15.57 -14.32
C GLY A 164 18.82 14.92 -13.27
N ALA A 165 18.47 13.73 -12.82
CA ALA A 165 19.17 13.07 -11.71
C ALA A 165 20.36 12.21 -12.14
N GLY A 166 20.48 11.85 -13.43
CA GLY A 166 21.38 10.80 -13.87
C GLY A 166 20.89 9.42 -13.40
N HIS A 167 21.79 8.57 -12.94
CA HIS A 167 21.45 7.25 -12.44
C HIS A 167 21.26 7.27 -10.92
N PHE A 168 20.15 6.73 -10.43
CA PHE A 168 19.94 6.47 -9.02
C PHE A 168 20.38 5.04 -8.70
N THR A 169 21.57 4.92 -8.12
CA THR A 169 22.26 3.63 -7.95
C THR A 169 21.89 2.91 -6.66
N ALA A 170 22.18 1.61 -6.59
CA ALA A 170 22.02 0.81 -5.37
C ALA A 170 22.77 1.42 -4.16
N GLU A 171 23.95 2.01 -4.40
CA GLU A 171 24.72 2.68 -3.34
C GLU A 171 23.98 3.92 -2.80
N GLN A 172 23.35 4.71 -3.67
CA GLN A 172 22.57 5.87 -3.28
C GLN A 172 21.24 5.49 -2.57
N MET A 173 20.74 4.28 -2.76
CA MET A 173 19.53 3.79 -2.06
C MET A 173 19.79 3.41 -0.60
N LYS A 174 21.00 2.94 -0.27
CA LYS A 174 21.36 2.42 1.06
C LYS A 174 20.98 3.33 2.24
N PRO A 175 21.22 4.65 2.19
CA PRO A 175 20.87 5.55 3.29
C PRO A 175 19.38 5.57 3.64
N PHE A 176 18.51 5.24 2.69
CA PHE A 176 17.06 5.25 2.87
C PHE A 176 16.51 3.98 3.53
N LEU A 177 17.25 2.87 3.50
CA LEU A 177 16.77 1.57 3.99
C LEU A 177 16.47 1.52 5.49
N SER A 178 17.01 2.46 6.26
CA SER A 178 16.77 2.58 7.71
C SER A 178 15.56 3.45 8.05
N ASP A 179 14.96 4.14 7.09
CA ASP A 179 13.75 4.93 7.30
C ASP A 179 12.54 4.00 7.37
N GLU A 180 11.78 4.06 8.47
CA GLU A 180 10.61 3.19 8.71
C GLU A 180 9.47 3.42 7.70
N ARG A 181 9.47 4.55 7.01
CA ARG A 181 8.52 4.86 5.95
C ARG A 181 8.83 4.11 4.66
N ILE A 182 10.07 3.62 4.49
CA ILE A 182 10.48 2.85 3.32
C ILE A 182 10.05 1.39 3.49
N VAL A 183 9.09 0.96 2.69
CA VAL A 183 8.49 -0.36 2.80
C VAL A 183 8.93 -1.35 1.72
N GLY A 184 9.54 -0.89 0.63
CA GLY A 184 9.95 -1.76 -0.47
C GLY A 184 10.75 -1.04 -1.55
N LEU A 185 11.00 -1.76 -2.65
CA LEU A 185 11.55 -1.24 -3.89
C LEU A 185 10.40 -0.85 -4.83
N GLY A 186 10.49 0.32 -5.45
CA GLY A 186 9.54 0.82 -6.41
C GLY A 186 9.53 0.04 -7.72
N GLU A 187 8.54 0.32 -8.55
CA GLU A 187 8.23 -0.46 -9.75
C GLU A 187 9.46 -0.69 -10.66
N VAL A 188 9.71 -1.97 -10.95
CA VAL A 188 10.84 -2.40 -11.76
C VAL A 188 10.47 -2.36 -13.24
N MET A 189 10.55 -1.16 -13.84
CA MET A 189 10.22 -0.91 -15.24
C MET A 189 11.27 -1.47 -16.22
N SER A 190 12.55 -1.52 -15.80
CA SER A 190 13.65 -2.03 -16.62
C SER A 190 13.72 -3.56 -16.62
N PHE A 191 12.62 -4.22 -17.04
CA PHE A 191 12.56 -5.68 -17.06
C PHE A 191 13.61 -6.33 -17.97
N GLY A 192 14.04 -5.64 -19.01
CA GLY A 192 15.16 -6.09 -19.85
C GLY A 192 16.45 -6.27 -19.06
N ASP A 193 16.74 -5.38 -18.13
CA ASP A 193 17.92 -5.45 -17.26
C ASP A 193 17.79 -6.59 -16.25
N VAL A 194 16.57 -6.87 -15.77
CA VAL A 194 16.29 -8.02 -14.91
C VAL A 194 16.57 -9.33 -15.64
N VAL A 195 15.99 -9.50 -16.84
CA VAL A 195 16.18 -10.70 -17.66
C VAL A 195 17.63 -10.90 -18.06
N ALA A 196 18.35 -9.81 -18.33
CA ALA A 196 19.78 -9.86 -18.68
C ALA A 196 20.70 -10.08 -17.46
N GLY A 197 20.17 -9.99 -16.22
CA GLY A 197 20.98 -10.06 -15.01
C GLY A 197 21.96 -8.88 -14.87
N GLU A 198 21.53 -7.68 -15.28
CA GLU A 198 22.37 -6.49 -15.27
C GLU A 198 22.87 -6.22 -13.84
N PRO A 199 24.19 -6.04 -13.61
CA PRO A 199 24.76 -6.01 -12.26
C PRO A 199 24.17 -4.95 -11.32
N GLU A 200 23.88 -3.76 -11.83
CA GLU A 200 23.32 -2.68 -11.01
C GLU A 200 21.86 -2.98 -10.63
N MET A 201 21.06 -3.53 -11.57
CA MET A 201 19.70 -3.97 -11.26
C MET A 201 19.71 -5.09 -10.23
N MET A 202 20.58 -6.08 -10.38
CA MET A 202 20.72 -7.17 -9.42
C MET A 202 21.14 -6.66 -8.03
N ALA A 203 22.00 -5.66 -7.96
CA ALA A 203 22.39 -5.02 -6.71
C ALA A 203 21.19 -4.32 -6.04
N LYS A 204 20.36 -3.60 -6.82
CA LYS A 204 19.13 -2.97 -6.31
C LYS A 204 18.14 -3.99 -5.77
N LEU A 205 17.83 -5.05 -6.52
CA LEU A 205 16.93 -6.12 -6.07
C LEU A 205 17.43 -6.76 -4.78
N SER A 206 18.74 -7.03 -4.67
CA SER A 206 19.35 -7.63 -3.48
C SER A 206 19.27 -6.76 -2.23
N LEU A 207 19.20 -5.43 -2.36
CA LEU A 207 19.01 -4.53 -1.22
C LEU A 207 17.64 -4.69 -0.56
N PHE A 208 16.65 -5.20 -1.29
CA PHE A 208 15.28 -5.37 -0.84
C PHE A 208 14.87 -6.83 -0.68
N ASP A 209 15.85 -7.74 -0.58
CA ASP A 209 15.56 -9.15 -0.27
C ASP A 209 14.73 -9.27 1.02
N GLY A 210 13.61 -9.99 0.93
CA GLY A 210 12.64 -10.15 2.02
C GLY A 210 11.69 -8.94 2.23
N ARG A 211 11.77 -7.91 1.40
CA ARG A 211 10.80 -6.79 1.35
C ARG A 211 9.98 -6.84 0.06
N PRO A 212 8.82 -6.18 -0.01
CA PRO A 212 8.09 -6.02 -1.26
C PRO A 212 8.95 -5.38 -2.36
N ILE A 213 8.86 -5.94 -3.56
CA ILE A 213 9.43 -5.36 -4.78
C ILE A 213 8.28 -5.18 -5.75
N ASP A 214 8.01 -3.93 -6.11
CA ASP A 214 6.92 -3.58 -7.02
C ASP A 214 7.27 -3.93 -8.46
N GLY A 215 6.28 -4.48 -9.17
CA GLY A 215 6.41 -4.85 -10.56
C GLY A 215 5.75 -3.86 -11.52
N HIS A 216 6.20 -3.93 -12.75
CA HIS A 216 5.67 -3.20 -13.89
C HIS A 216 5.80 -4.08 -15.14
N THR A 217 4.76 -4.88 -15.42
CA THR A 217 4.86 -5.98 -16.39
C THR A 217 4.24 -5.67 -17.76
N ALA A 218 4.03 -4.40 -18.07
CA ALA A 218 3.46 -3.99 -19.35
C ALA A 218 4.29 -4.53 -20.54
N GLY A 219 3.63 -5.29 -21.42
CA GLY A 219 4.25 -5.82 -22.63
C GLY A 219 5.19 -7.02 -22.44
N MET A 220 5.29 -7.60 -21.25
CA MET A 220 6.07 -8.81 -21.03
C MET A 220 5.41 -10.03 -21.64
N ASP A 221 6.21 -10.87 -22.30
CA ASP A 221 5.81 -12.23 -22.66
C ASP A 221 5.94 -13.18 -21.45
N GLU A 222 5.50 -14.41 -21.61
CA GLU A 222 5.46 -15.41 -20.53
C GLU A 222 6.87 -15.75 -19.98
N ALA A 223 7.87 -15.86 -20.86
CA ALA A 223 9.24 -16.20 -20.46
C ALA A 223 9.91 -15.04 -19.69
N MET A 224 9.66 -13.80 -20.11
CA MET A 224 10.11 -12.60 -19.39
C MET A 224 9.45 -12.53 -18.01
N LEU A 225 8.17 -12.83 -17.93
CA LEU A 225 7.43 -12.81 -16.68
C LEU A 225 7.91 -13.88 -15.69
N ASP A 226 8.28 -15.08 -16.19
CA ASP A 226 8.89 -16.13 -15.35
C ASP A 226 10.21 -15.67 -14.74
N ALA A 227 11.10 -15.13 -15.55
CA ALA A 227 12.38 -14.61 -15.07
C ALA A 227 12.17 -13.45 -14.06
N TYR A 228 11.22 -12.57 -14.33
CA TYR A 228 10.89 -11.44 -13.49
C TYR A 228 10.42 -11.85 -12.08
N VAL A 229 9.52 -12.81 -11.99
CA VAL A 229 9.02 -13.37 -10.73
C VAL A 229 10.11 -14.15 -9.99
N GLU A 230 11.03 -14.85 -10.69
CA GLU A 230 12.14 -15.59 -10.08
C GLU A 230 13.06 -14.67 -9.27
N TYR A 231 13.22 -13.42 -9.67
CA TYR A 231 13.98 -12.41 -8.94
C TYR A 231 13.22 -11.76 -7.77
N GLY A 232 12.04 -12.29 -7.40
CA GLY A 232 11.30 -11.88 -6.20
C GLY A 232 10.37 -10.69 -6.39
N ILE A 233 10.15 -10.23 -7.63
CA ILE A 233 9.17 -9.19 -7.91
C ILE A 233 7.78 -9.78 -7.70
N SER A 234 7.00 -9.17 -6.79
CA SER A 234 5.90 -9.84 -6.11
C SER A 234 4.51 -9.33 -6.45
N ASN A 235 4.42 -8.27 -7.23
CA ASN A 235 3.14 -7.67 -7.61
C ASN A 235 3.17 -7.05 -9.00
N ASP A 236 2.00 -6.70 -9.52
CA ASP A 236 1.83 -5.95 -10.77
C ASP A 236 0.58 -5.07 -10.71
N HIS A 237 0.64 -3.93 -11.37
CA HIS A 237 -0.46 -2.99 -11.52
C HIS A 237 -0.75 -2.64 -13.00
N GLU A 238 -0.08 -3.31 -13.93
CA GLU A 238 -0.16 -3.02 -15.37
C GLU A 238 -1.16 -3.92 -16.13
N CYS A 239 -1.92 -4.77 -15.42
CA CYS A 239 -2.98 -5.57 -16.03
C CYS A 239 -4.13 -4.69 -16.48
N TYR A 240 -4.60 -4.91 -17.71
CA TYR A 240 -5.72 -4.16 -18.30
C TYR A 240 -6.90 -5.05 -18.72
N ASP A 241 -6.79 -6.37 -18.53
CA ASP A 241 -7.85 -7.35 -18.78
C ASP A 241 -7.71 -8.58 -17.87
N ASP A 242 -8.75 -9.43 -17.89
CA ASP A 242 -8.79 -10.66 -17.09
C ASP A 242 -7.67 -11.64 -17.44
N GLU A 243 -7.26 -11.74 -18.71
CA GLU A 243 -6.19 -12.65 -19.14
C GLU A 243 -4.86 -12.23 -18.51
N GLY A 244 -4.56 -10.94 -18.55
CA GLY A 244 -3.37 -10.36 -17.90
C GLY A 244 -3.37 -10.59 -16.40
N VAL A 245 -4.50 -10.40 -15.73
CA VAL A 245 -4.66 -10.66 -14.29
C VAL A 245 -4.39 -12.14 -13.97
N LEU A 246 -5.03 -13.06 -14.68
CA LEU A 246 -4.88 -14.50 -14.44
C LEU A 246 -3.45 -14.99 -14.69
N ALA A 247 -2.81 -14.51 -15.76
CA ALA A 247 -1.44 -14.87 -16.09
C ALA A 247 -0.46 -14.55 -14.95
N ARG A 248 -0.56 -13.37 -14.34
CA ARG A 248 0.27 -12.95 -13.21
C ARG A 248 -0.12 -13.62 -11.90
N TYR A 249 -1.42 -13.75 -11.66
CA TYR A 249 -1.94 -14.43 -10.48
C TYR A 249 -1.48 -15.89 -10.40
N HIS A 250 -1.51 -16.63 -11.50
CA HIS A 250 -1.04 -18.02 -11.56
C HIS A 250 0.48 -18.15 -11.31
N LYS A 251 1.24 -17.09 -11.53
CA LYS A 251 2.67 -17.03 -11.19
C LYS A 251 2.91 -16.58 -9.73
N GLY A 252 1.84 -16.35 -8.97
CA GLY A 252 1.90 -16.00 -7.55
C GLY A 252 2.08 -14.52 -7.24
N MET A 253 1.93 -13.66 -8.25
CA MET A 253 1.97 -12.20 -8.05
C MET A 253 0.68 -11.67 -7.40
N ASN A 254 0.80 -10.64 -6.59
CA ASN A 254 -0.34 -9.83 -6.15
C ASN A 254 -0.71 -8.85 -7.25
N ILE A 255 -2.00 -8.67 -7.51
CA ILE A 255 -2.45 -7.78 -8.57
C ILE A 255 -3.13 -6.56 -7.98
N TYR A 256 -2.70 -5.38 -8.39
CA TYR A 256 -3.32 -4.11 -8.07
C TYR A 256 -4.12 -3.64 -9.28
N ILE A 257 -5.45 -3.65 -9.15
CA ILE A 257 -6.33 -3.20 -10.23
C ILE A 257 -6.39 -1.67 -10.21
N ARG A 258 -5.98 -1.06 -11.31
CA ARG A 258 -6.00 0.40 -11.46
C ARG A 258 -7.40 0.91 -11.78
N GLU A 259 -7.81 1.94 -11.04
CA GLU A 259 -9.00 2.73 -11.35
C GLU A 259 -8.72 4.20 -11.00
N GLY A 260 -8.10 4.90 -11.90
CA GLY A 260 -7.65 6.27 -11.71
C GLY A 260 -7.83 7.13 -12.97
N SER A 261 -7.28 8.33 -12.96
CA SER A 261 -7.39 9.26 -14.10
C SER A 261 -6.58 8.84 -15.32
N ALA A 262 -5.44 8.16 -15.11
CA ALA A 262 -4.56 7.69 -16.19
C ALA A 262 -4.96 6.32 -16.74
N ALA A 263 -5.53 5.44 -15.92
CA ALA A 263 -5.93 4.09 -16.31
C ALA A 263 -7.22 3.69 -15.60
N ARG A 264 -8.20 3.19 -16.34
CA ARG A 264 -9.51 2.73 -15.84
C ARG A 264 -9.74 1.29 -16.27
N ASN A 265 -9.14 0.38 -15.51
CA ASN A 265 -9.03 -1.02 -15.88
C ASN A 265 -9.98 -1.93 -15.08
N ALA A 266 -10.66 -1.39 -14.05
CA ALA A 266 -11.47 -2.19 -13.14
C ALA A 266 -12.55 -2.99 -13.86
N ASP A 267 -13.29 -2.38 -14.80
CA ASP A 267 -14.34 -3.07 -15.54
C ASP A 267 -13.83 -4.23 -16.39
N ALA A 268 -12.63 -4.11 -16.96
CA ALA A 268 -12.05 -5.13 -17.85
C ALA A 268 -11.27 -6.22 -17.07
N SER A 269 -10.87 -5.94 -15.82
CA SER A 269 -9.94 -6.79 -15.06
C SER A 269 -10.56 -7.45 -13.82
N LEU A 270 -11.86 -7.25 -13.57
CA LEU A 270 -12.50 -7.76 -12.34
C LEU A 270 -13.45 -8.94 -12.59
N HIS A 271 -13.70 -9.36 -13.84
CA HIS A 271 -14.62 -10.48 -14.10
C HIS A 271 -14.05 -11.80 -13.59
N CYS A 272 -12.74 -11.99 -13.70
CA CYS A 272 -12.04 -13.20 -13.22
C CYS A 272 -11.97 -13.32 -11.68
N VAL A 273 -12.26 -12.26 -10.92
CA VAL A 273 -12.22 -12.29 -9.44
C VAL A 273 -13.38 -13.08 -8.83
N LYS A 274 -14.35 -13.45 -9.62
CA LYS A 274 -15.55 -14.22 -9.18
C LYS A 274 -15.37 -15.72 -9.28
N GLU A 275 -14.33 -16.20 -9.92
CA GLU A 275 -13.98 -17.60 -10.09
C GLU A 275 -12.89 -18.03 -9.10
#